data_1605301d3545508f7fb270ab553dc2bd
#
_entry.id   1605301d3545508f7fb270ab553dc2bd
#
_cell.length_a   1.000
_cell.length_b   1.000
_cell.length_c   1.000
_cell.angle_alpha   90.00
_cell.angle_beta   90.00
_cell.angle_gamma   90.00
#
_symmetry.space_group_name_H-M   'P 1'
#
loop_
_entity.id
_entity.type
_entity.pdbx_description
1 polymer ?
#
loop_
_entity_poly.entity_id
_entity_poly.type
_entity_poly.pdbx_seq_one_letter_code
_entity_poly.pdbx_strand_id
1 'polypeptide(L)'
;MKKLLSFLLALTLSLSLATFALADDDGGSSAQFDPEVTVEENGSTMTVTLSSKGANDEILASKRPTLTVACDYARAVVTDPNGVRIESTLSGGKISFTVTTGGIYTITSLGTFSPSSKPAEDGKTDEPQPDDGNYVNPYPDVQAGDWYSGAVQFVTEEKLMTGTGKGFEPNAATTRAMLWTILARMDGADTNSTGAWYAAAQDWAVKHGVSDGTSSDGKITREQLATMLYRYAKERGMVRADAQADLSTFADGAAVSPYAVEAMRWAVGAGIVNGMDGKLNPQGEATRAQMATMLMRYAKLAA
;
A
#
# COMPACT_ATOMS: atom_id res chain seq x y z
N MET A 1 21.38 19.36 -35.27
CA MET A 1 21.40 19.99 -33.94
C MET A 1 20.07 20.70 -33.75
N LYS A 2 19.09 20.04 -33.13
CA LYS A 2 17.83 20.66 -32.71
C LYS A 2 17.70 20.33 -31.23
N LYS A 3 17.91 21.34 -30.37
CA LYS A 3 17.70 21.26 -28.92
C LYS A 3 16.21 21.22 -28.67
N LEU A 4 15.70 20.08 -28.16
CA LEU A 4 14.37 20.02 -27.56
C LEU A 4 14.46 20.76 -26.22
N LEU A 5 13.81 21.91 -26.17
CA LEU A 5 13.51 22.62 -24.94
C LEU A 5 12.36 21.85 -24.26
N SER A 6 12.67 21.16 -23.17
CA SER A 6 11.68 20.60 -22.26
C SER A 6 11.04 21.77 -21.52
N PHE A 7 9.81 22.13 -21.85
CA PHE A 7 9.00 23.08 -21.08
C PHE A 7 8.51 22.37 -19.83
N LEU A 8 9.13 22.69 -18.69
CA LEU A 8 8.55 22.43 -17.38
C LEU A 8 7.37 23.40 -17.24
N LEU A 9 6.14 22.91 -17.43
CA LEU A 9 4.95 23.67 -17.10
C LEU A 9 4.67 23.44 -15.60
N ALA A 10 5.30 24.24 -14.75
CA ALA A 10 4.88 24.38 -13.37
C ALA A 10 3.56 25.17 -13.37
N LEU A 11 2.43 24.48 -13.28
CA LEU A 11 1.14 25.12 -13.10
C LEU A 11 1.01 25.49 -11.62
N THR A 12 1.42 26.72 -11.27
CA THR A 12 1.10 27.32 -9.98
C THR A 12 -0.40 27.66 -9.98
N LEU A 13 -1.24 26.74 -9.53
CA LEU A 13 -2.65 27.02 -9.29
C LEU A 13 -2.77 27.56 -7.87
N SER A 14 -2.69 28.87 -7.73
CA SER A 14 -3.04 29.56 -6.49
C SER A 14 -4.56 29.55 -6.35
N LEU A 15 -5.02 29.13 -5.19
CA LEU A 15 -6.33 29.36 -4.57
C LEU A 15 -7.46 28.37 -4.88
N SER A 16 -8.01 27.87 -3.81
CA SER A 16 -9.26 27.14 -3.53
C SER A 16 -9.19 25.61 -3.42
N LEU A 17 -8.05 25.00 -3.54
CA LEU A 17 -7.90 23.54 -3.44
C LEU A 17 -7.56 23.02 -2.03
N ALA A 18 -7.28 23.91 -1.09
CA ALA A 18 -6.96 23.54 0.29
C ALA A 18 -7.94 24.23 1.26
N THR A 19 -8.44 23.48 2.24
CA THR A 19 -9.30 23.99 3.30
C THR A 19 -8.81 23.51 4.66
N PHE A 20 -8.99 24.33 5.69
CA PHE A 20 -8.72 23.97 7.07
C PHE A 20 -9.99 23.74 7.86
N ALA A 21 -10.01 22.72 8.69
CA ALA A 21 -10.99 22.52 9.75
C ALA A 21 -10.28 22.61 11.11
N LEU A 22 -10.75 23.48 11.95
CA LEU A 22 -10.38 23.54 13.36
C LEU A 22 -11.38 22.68 14.13
N ALA A 23 -10.93 21.92 15.12
CA ALA A 23 -11.84 21.29 16.06
C ALA A 23 -12.55 22.39 16.86
N ASP A 24 -13.90 22.33 16.92
CA ASP A 24 -14.73 23.28 17.67
C ASP A 24 -14.30 23.30 19.13
N ASP A 25 -13.91 24.48 19.62
CA ASP A 25 -13.69 24.75 21.03
C ASP A 25 -14.47 26.00 21.44
N ASP A 26 -15.15 25.92 22.56
CA ASP A 26 -16.09 26.93 23.07
C ASP A 26 -15.51 28.35 23.11
N GLY A 27 -16.07 29.25 22.34
CA GLY A 27 -16.29 30.66 22.64
C GLY A 27 -15.10 31.51 23.12
N GLY A 28 -13.98 31.54 22.41
CA GLY A 28 -12.88 32.48 22.68
C GLY A 28 -12.32 33.06 21.39
N SER A 29 -12.31 34.43 21.30
CA SER A 29 -11.72 35.30 20.29
C SER A 29 -10.95 34.58 19.17
N SER A 30 -11.51 34.55 17.97
CA SER A 30 -10.91 33.99 16.76
C SER A 30 -9.68 34.82 16.36
N ALA A 31 -8.49 34.41 16.80
CA ALA A 31 -7.29 34.74 16.03
C ALA A 31 -7.50 34.08 14.65
N GLN A 32 -7.51 34.91 13.61
CA GLN A 32 -7.74 34.44 12.24
C GLN A 32 -6.58 33.51 11.86
N PHE A 33 -6.88 32.20 11.79
CA PHE A 33 -5.93 31.21 11.31
C PHE A 33 -5.97 31.26 9.77
N ASP A 34 -4.99 31.84 9.19
CA ASP A 34 -4.89 32.04 7.74
C ASP A 34 -3.43 31.80 7.27
N PRO A 35 -2.95 30.55 7.33
CA PRO A 35 -1.64 30.21 6.81
C PRO A 35 -1.65 30.21 5.29
N GLU A 36 -0.58 30.66 4.68
CA GLU A 36 -0.41 30.55 3.23
C GLU A 36 -0.14 29.08 2.85
N VAL A 37 -0.96 28.56 1.94
CA VAL A 37 -0.81 27.18 1.42
C VAL A 37 -0.55 27.24 -0.08
N THR A 38 0.54 26.62 -0.52
CA THR A 38 0.79 26.37 -1.93
C THR A 38 0.82 24.87 -2.20
N VAL A 39 0.22 24.48 -3.33
CA VAL A 39 0.17 23.08 -3.77
C VAL A 39 0.82 23.00 -5.15
N GLU A 40 1.81 22.14 -5.26
CA GLU A 40 2.51 21.85 -6.52
C GLU A 40 2.40 20.37 -6.81
N GLU A 41 2.00 20.01 -8.01
CA GLU A 41 1.90 18.63 -8.46
C GLU A 41 3.00 18.32 -9.48
N ASN A 42 3.72 17.21 -9.25
CA ASN A 42 4.79 16.73 -10.11
C ASN A 42 4.68 15.21 -10.29
N GLY A 43 3.91 14.81 -11.30
CA GLY A 43 3.69 13.41 -11.63
C GLY A 43 2.97 12.64 -10.50
N SER A 44 3.66 11.71 -9.85
CA SER A 44 3.12 10.92 -8.75
C SER A 44 3.26 11.56 -7.37
N THR A 45 3.72 12.79 -7.31
CA THR A 45 3.98 13.50 -6.04
C THR A 45 3.32 14.87 -6.07
N MET A 46 2.61 15.19 -5.00
CA MET A 46 2.07 16.52 -4.73
C MET A 46 2.77 17.08 -3.51
N THR A 47 3.31 18.29 -3.64
CA THR A 47 3.97 19.00 -2.56
C THR A 47 3.05 20.09 -2.05
N VAL A 48 2.75 20.06 -0.75
CA VAL A 48 1.94 21.06 -0.06
C VAL A 48 2.84 21.85 0.88
N THR A 49 3.13 23.09 0.51
CA THR A 49 3.92 23.99 1.35
C THR A 49 3.00 24.83 2.23
N LEU A 50 3.15 24.68 3.52
CA LEU A 50 2.43 25.43 4.54
C LEU A 50 3.37 26.48 5.16
N SER A 51 3.17 27.73 4.75
CA SER A 51 3.92 28.85 5.31
C SER A 51 3.16 29.40 6.52
N SER A 52 3.72 29.19 7.71
CA SER A 52 3.17 29.73 8.95
C SER A 52 4.22 30.60 9.63
N LYS A 53 3.79 31.68 10.27
CA LYS A 53 4.66 32.59 11.06
C LYS A 53 3.91 33.11 12.27
N GLY A 54 4.59 33.24 13.40
CA GLY A 54 4.06 33.86 14.61
C GLY A 54 2.86 33.10 15.20
N ALA A 55 1.71 33.74 15.33
CA ALA A 55 0.51 33.15 15.93
C ALA A 55 0.01 31.87 15.22
N ASN A 56 0.27 31.73 13.91
CA ASN A 56 -0.11 30.53 13.16
C ASN A 56 0.71 29.30 13.58
N ASP A 57 1.97 29.46 13.98
CA ASP A 57 2.80 28.36 14.46
C ASP A 57 2.26 27.81 15.80
N GLU A 58 1.81 28.69 16.68
CA GLU A 58 1.20 28.31 17.97
C GLU A 58 -0.13 27.60 17.76
N ILE A 59 -0.94 28.04 16.78
CA ILE A 59 -2.20 27.39 16.43
C ILE A 59 -1.96 26.02 15.82
N LEU A 60 -0.99 25.85 14.93
CA LEU A 60 -0.63 24.56 14.37
C LEU A 60 -0.21 23.56 15.45
N ALA A 61 0.65 24.01 16.39
CA ALA A 61 1.13 23.15 17.47
C ALA A 61 0.03 22.76 18.47
N SER A 62 -0.86 23.71 18.83
CA SER A 62 -1.88 23.53 19.88
C SER A 62 -3.20 22.96 19.39
N LYS A 63 -3.74 23.47 18.26
CA LYS A 63 -5.06 23.10 17.74
C LYS A 63 -5.00 21.93 16.75
N ARG A 64 -3.84 21.66 16.16
CA ARG A 64 -3.61 20.57 15.20
C ARG A 64 -4.70 20.50 14.11
N PRO A 65 -4.88 21.56 13.33
CA PRO A 65 -5.95 21.62 12.35
C PRO A 65 -5.83 20.54 11.28
N THR A 66 -6.96 20.15 10.72
CA THR A 66 -7.00 19.25 9.57
C THR A 66 -6.90 20.06 8.29
N LEU A 67 -5.90 19.78 7.48
CA LEU A 67 -5.75 20.31 6.13
C LEU A 67 -6.38 19.33 5.15
N THR A 68 -7.23 19.84 4.26
CA THR A 68 -7.84 19.06 3.19
C THR A 68 -7.45 19.66 1.85
N VAL A 69 -6.88 18.82 0.98
CA VAL A 69 -6.37 19.19 -0.35
C VAL A 69 -7.08 18.36 -1.40
N ALA A 70 -7.42 18.96 -2.55
CA ALA A 70 -7.88 18.19 -3.70
C ALA A 70 -6.78 17.24 -4.16
N CYS A 71 -7.12 15.98 -4.41
CA CYS A 71 -6.16 14.94 -4.70
C CYS A 71 -6.83 13.83 -5.51
N ASP A 72 -6.46 13.73 -6.77
CA ASP A 72 -7.02 12.74 -7.71
C ASP A 72 -6.32 11.37 -7.62
N TYR A 73 -5.42 11.19 -6.66
CA TYR A 73 -4.76 9.92 -6.46
C TYR A 73 -5.75 8.89 -5.92
N ALA A 74 -5.78 7.71 -6.52
CA ALA A 74 -6.58 6.61 -6.01
C ALA A 74 -6.08 6.12 -4.63
N ARG A 75 -4.77 6.27 -4.39
CA ARG A 75 -4.10 5.95 -3.13
C ARG A 75 -2.95 6.93 -2.91
N ALA A 76 -2.77 7.35 -1.67
CA ALA A 76 -1.66 8.24 -1.34
C ALA A 76 -1.17 8.03 0.09
N VAL A 77 0.08 8.39 0.32
CA VAL A 77 0.67 8.59 1.66
C VAL A 77 1.04 10.05 1.82
N VAL A 78 0.92 10.54 3.05
CA VAL A 78 1.36 11.88 3.41
C VAL A 78 2.56 11.76 4.35
N THR A 79 3.62 12.52 4.05
CA THR A 79 4.76 12.69 4.95
C THR A 79 4.83 14.14 5.42
N ASP A 80 5.17 14.32 6.69
CA ASP A 80 5.36 15.62 7.30
C ASP A 80 6.69 16.27 6.87
N PRO A 81 6.98 17.53 7.27
CA PRO A 81 8.23 18.20 6.94
C PRO A 81 9.51 17.51 7.44
N ASN A 82 9.39 16.57 8.37
CA ASN A 82 10.53 15.77 8.87
C ASN A 82 10.66 14.44 8.14
N GLY A 83 9.85 14.21 7.08
CA GLY A 83 9.83 12.94 6.35
C GLY A 83 9.11 11.80 7.08
N VAL A 84 8.38 12.11 8.17
CA VAL A 84 7.60 11.11 8.90
C VAL A 84 6.23 10.97 8.26
N ARG A 85 5.82 9.73 7.99
CA ARG A 85 4.47 9.45 7.52
C ARG A 85 3.45 9.81 8.59
N ILE A 86 2.38 10.50 8.17
CA ILE A 86 1.27 10.86 9.03
C ILE A 86 -0.04 10.24 8.54
N GLU A 87 -0.98 10.07 9.46
CA GLU A 87 -2.30 9.55 9.13
C GLU A 87 -3.04 10.52 8.20
N SER A 88 -3.68 9.97 7.18
CA SER A 88 -4.45 10.73 6.21
C SER A 88 -5.67 9.94 5.75
N THR A 89 -6.74 10.66 5.40
CA THR A 89 -7.97 10.09 4.85
C THR A 89 -8.16 10.58 3.43
N LEU A 90 -8.25 9.65 2.47
CA LEU A 90 -8.53 9.95 1.07
C LEU A 90 -9.98 9.59 0.77
N SER A 91 -10.78 10.58 0.37
CA SER A 91 -12.21 10.40 0.08
C SER A 91 -12.72 11.50 -0.85
N GLY A 92 -13.54 11.11 -1.83
CA GLY A 92 -14.22 12.06 -2.72
C GLY A 92 -13.29 13.00 -3.50
N GLY A 93 -12.14 12.52 -3.97
CA GLY A 93 -11.16 13.34 -4.69
C GLY A 93 -10.43 14.34 -3.79
N LYS A 94 -10.33 14.08 -2.49
CA LYS A 94 -9.65 14.93 -1.50
C LYS A 94 -8.87 14.09 -0.52
N ILE A 95 -7.73 14.59 -0.08
CA ILE A 95 -6.94 14.02 1.01
C ILE A 95 -6.92 14.96 2.20
N SER A 96 -7.19 14.43 3.38
CA SER A 96 -7.23 15.17 4.64
C SER A 96 -6.22 14.59 5.62
N PHE A 97 -5.46 15.44 6.29
CA PHE A 97 -4.47 15.07 7.28
C PHE A 97 -4.25 16.17 8.32
N THR A 98 -3.81 15.79 9.50
CA THR A 98 -3.53 16.74 10.59
C THR A 98 -2.18 17.41 10.39
N VAL A 99 -2.13 18.73 10.51
CA VAL A 99 -0.90 19.52 10.45
C VAL A 99 -0.54 20.06 11.82
N THR A 100 0.74 19.96 12.17
CA THR A 100 1.24 20.34 13.51
C THR A 100 2.35 21.39 13.45
N THR A 101 2.87 21.66 12.27
CA THR A 101 3.97 22.61 12.04
C THR A 101 3.89 23.15 10.61
N GLY A 102 4.47 24.33 10.38
CA GLY A 102 4.74 24.83 9.04
C GLY A 102 5.82 24.01 8.35
N GLY A 103 5.86 24.06 7.02
CA GLY A 103 6.85 23.39 6.21
C GLY A 103 6.24 22.65 5.02
N ILE A 104 6.99 21.72 4.47
CA ILE A 104 6.62 20.98 3.25
C ILE A 104 6.06 19.61 3.62
N TYR A 105 4.78 19.42 3.32
CA TYR A 105 4.12 18.11 3.37
C TYR A 105 4.15 17.50 1.97
N THR A 106 4.49 16.22 1.89
CA THR A 106 4.56 15.52 0.60
C THR A 106 3.47 14.46 0.55
N ILE A 107 2.62 14.55 -0.46
CA ILE A 107 1.58 13.56 -0.78
C ILE A 107 2.10 12.74 -1.96
N THR A 108 2.40 11.48 -1.74
CA THR A 108 2.93 10.59 -2.78
C THR A 108 1.84 9.61 -3.20
N SER A 109 1.54 9.58 -4.50
CA SER A 109 0.67 8.57 -5.09
C SER A 109 1.30 7.18 -4.97
N LEU A 110 0.52 6.24 -4.49
CA LEU A 110 0.90 4.82 -4.46
C LEU A 110 0.46 4.05 -5.71
N GLY A 111 0.15 4.78 -6.80
CA GLY A 111 -0.34 4.22 -8.06
C GLY A 111 -1.88 4.26 -8.15
N THR A 112 -2.40 4.26 -9.38
CA THR A 112 -3.83 4.13 -9.65
C THR A 112 -4.16 2.65 -9.75
N PHE A 113 -4.93 2.10 -8.81
CA PHE A 113 -5.66 0.87 -9.07
C PHE A 113 -6.88 1.25 -9.91
N SER A 114 -6.89 0.90 -11.17
CA SER A 114 -8.12 0.98 -11.97
C SER A 114 -8.99 -0.21 -11.55
N PRO A 115 -10.13 -0.01 -10.85
CA PRO A 115 -11.06 -1.08 -10.58
C PRO A 115 -11.82 -1.36 -11.87
N SER A 116 -11.30 -2.26 -12.70
CA SER A 116 -12.10 -2.86 -13.76
C SER A 116 -12.90 -3.99 -13.16
N SER A 117 -14.23 -3.75 -13.10
CA SER A 117 -15.32 -4.70 -12.91
C SER A 117 -15.59 -5.29 -11.51
N LYS A 118 -16.86 -5.11 -11.14
CA LYS A 118 -17.75 -5.74 -10.15
C LYS A 118 -17.33 -7.16 -9.74
N PRO A 119 -17.48 -7.52 -8.42
CA PRO A 119 -17.28 -8.90 -7.98
C PRO A 119 -18.20 -9.85 -8.73
N ALA A 120 -17.66 -10.88 -9.33
CA ALA A 120 -18.45 -11.99 -9.86
C ALA A 120 -19.00 -12.78 -8.67
N GLU A 121 -20.32 -12.85 -8.58
CA GLU A 121 -21.03 -13.88 -7.82
C GLU A 121 -20.74 -15.23 -8.46
N ASP A 122 -20.62 -16.22 -7.60
CA ASP A 122 -20.52 -17.65 -7.82
C ASP A 122 -19.13 -18.29 -8.00
N GLY A 123 -18.92 -19.19 -7.04
CA GLY A 123 -17.96 -20.26 -6.94
C GLY A 123 -17.44 -20.87 -8.24
N LYS A 124 -16.48 -20.22 -8.87
CA LYS A 124 -15.65 -20.79 -9.92
C LYS A 124 -14.23 -20.29 -9.80
N THR A 125 -13.32 -21.27 -9.82
CA THR A 125 -11.89 -21.23 -10.17
C THR A 125 -11.41 -19.89 -10.72
N ASP A 126 -10.28 -19.40 -10.16
CA ASP A 126 -9.52 -18.24 -10.64
C ASP A 126 -9.37 -18.29 -12.18
N GLU A 127 -10.31 -17.69 -12.90
CA GLU A 127 -10.14 -17.46 -14.32
C GLU A 127 -9.19 -16.27 -14.49
N PRO A 128 -8.11 -16.38 -15.28
CA PRO A 128 -7.21 -15.28 -15.54
C PRO A 128 -8.00 -14.13 -16.16
N GLN A 129 -7.89 -12.93 -15.57
CA GLN A 129 -8.43 -11.72 -16.18
C GLN A 129 -7.75 -11.53 -17.52
N PRO A 130 -8.52 -11.29 -18.60
CA PRO A 130 -7.90 -11.03 -19.90
C PRO A 130 -7.01 -9.79 -19.80
N ASP A 131 -5.80 -9.94 -20.30
CA ASP A 131 -4.89 -8.84 -20.66
C ASP A 131 -5.67 -7.81 -21.49
N ASP A 132 -5.66 -6.55 -21.07
CA ASP A 132 -6.27 -5.44 -21.85
C ASP A 132 -5.55 -5.15 -23.18
N GLY A 133 -4.61 -6.04 -23.56
CA GLY A 133 -3.92 -6.04 -24.85
C GLY A 133 -2.77 -5.03 -24.95
N ASN A 134 -2.44 -4.34 -23.87
CA ASN A 134 -1.38 -3.31 -23.87
C ASN A 134 -0.16 -3.68 -23.01
N TYR A 135 -0.26 -4.70 -22.15
CA TYR A 135 0.85 -5.17 -21.34
C TYR A 135 1.70 -6.18 -22.10
N VAL A 136 2.95 -5.85 -22.29
CA VAL A 136 3.94 -6.80 -22.79
C VAL A 136 4.64 -7.44 -21.60
N ASN A 137 4.30 -8.69 -21.32
CA ASN A 137 4.93 -9.46 -20.26
C ASN A 137 6.45 -9.59 -20.53
N PRO A 138 7.33 -9.06 -19.64
CA PRO A 138 8.77 -9.11 -19.85
C PRO A 138 9.39 -10.47 -19.48
N TYR A 139 8.58 -11.42 -18.98
CA TYR A 139 9.08 -12.68 -18.43
C TYR A 139 8.74 -13.86 -19.35
N PRO A 140 9.74 -14.55 -19.91
CA PRO A 140 9.52 -15.64 -20.85
C PRO A 140 8.87 -16.88 -20.21
N ASP A 141 8.91 -16.99 -18.90
CA ASP A 141 8.39 -18.10 -18.09
C ASP A 141 6.98 -17.81 -17.53
N VAL A 142 6.30 -16.77 -18.01
CA VAL A 142 4.92 -16.43 -17.68
C VAL A 142 4.11 -16.33 -18.96
N GLN A 143 3.11 -17.21 -19.10
CA GLN A 143 2.22 -17.22 -20.27
C GLN A 143 0.92 -16.47 -19.94
N ALA A 144 0.29 -15.88 -20.95
CA ALA A 144 -0.97 -15.13 -20.78
C ALA A 144 -2.12 -15.99 -20.18
N GLY A 145 -2.09 -17.31 -20.40
CA GLY A 145 -3.07 -18.25 -19.86
C GLY A 145 -2.75 -18.79 -18.46
N ASP A 146 -1.62 -18.39 -17.86
CA ASP A 146 -1.28 -18.83 -16.50
C ASP A 146 -2.19 -18.15 -15.47
N TRP A 147 -2.67 -18.91 -14.48
CA TRP A 147 -3.56 -18.42 -13.45
C TRP A 147 -3.01 -17.24 -12.64
N TYR A 148 -1.70 -17.04 -12.68
CA TYR A 148 -0.99 -15.96 -12.01
C TYR A 148 -0.58 -14.82 -12.95
N SER A 149 -0.85 -14.89 -14.25
CA SER A 149 -0.36 -13.92 -15.23
C SER A 149 -0.76 -12.48 -14.89
N GLY A 150 -2.05 -12.25 -14.57
CA GLY A 150 -2.53 -10.94 -14.14
C GLY A 150 -1.95 -10.47 -12.81
N ALA A 151 -1.62 -11.39 -11.91
CA ALA A 151 -0.94 -11.02 -10.65
C ALA A 151 0.52 -10.67 -10.88
N VAL A 152 1.21 -11.35 -11.77
CA VAL A 152 2.59 -11.02 -12.17
C VAL A 152 2.64 -9.68 -12.87
N GLN A 153 1.70 -9.40 -13.79
CA GLN A 153 1.54 -8.09 -14.40
C GLN A 153 1.41 -7.02 -13.32
N PHE A 154 0.44 -7.16 -12.42
CA PHE A 154 0.17 -6.23 -11.34
C PHE A 154 1.43 -5.91 -10.50
N VAL A 155 2.10 -6.94 -9.95
CA VAL A 155 3.26 -6.71 -9.07
C VAL A 155 4.47 -6.15 -9.83
N THR A 156 4.53 -6.31 -11.16
CA THR A 156 5.59 -5.77 -12.02
C THR A 156 5.33 -4.30 -12.31
N GLU A 157 4.13 -3.93 -12.72
CA GLU A 157 3.71 -2.56 -12.99
C GLU A 157 3.81 -1.70 -11.73
N GLU A 158 3.37 -2.22 -10.59
CA GLU A 158 3.47 -1.58 -9.28
C GLU A 158 4.90 -1.61 -8.68
N LYS A 159 5.87 -2.18 -9.39
CA LYS A 159 7.27 -2.30 -8.94
C LYS A 159 7.45 -2.99 -7.58
N LEU A 160 6.47 -3.83 -7.21
CA LEU A 160 6.50 -4.60 -5.97
C LEU A 160 7.42 -5.81 -6.08
N MET A 161 7.35 -6.52 -7.21
CA MET A 161 8.22 -7.64 -7.52
C MET A 161 8.84 -7.47 -8.90
N THR A 162 10.06 -7.94 -9.06
CA THR A 162 10.80 -7.94 -10.31
C THR A 162 11.27 -9.36 -10.64
N GLY A 163 11.66 -9.60 -11.89
CA GLY A 163 12.30 -10.85 -12.28
C GLY A 163 13.66 -11.06 -11.61
N THR A 164 14.19 -12.27 -11.75
CA THR A 164 15.48 -12.71 -11.16
C THR A 164 16.65 -12.59 -12.13
N GLY A 165 16.40 -12.10 -13.33
CA GLY A 165 17.35 -12.12 -14.45
C GLY A 165 17.22 -13.36 -15.35
N LYS A 166 16.50 -14.40 -14.89
CA LYS A 166 16.16 -15.60 -15.69
C LYS A 166 14.71 -15.63 -16.15
N GLY A 167 13.86 -14.87 -15.47
CA GLY A 167 12.42 -14.78 -15.65
C GLY A 167 11.77 -14.28 -14.39
N PHE A 168 10.48 -14.50 -14.25
CA PHE A 168 9.76 -14.25 -13.00
C PHE A 168 9.98 -15.36 -11.96
N GLU A 169 10.23 -16.56 -12.42
CA GLU A 169 10.37 -17.80 -11.62
C GLU A 169 9.14 -18.04 -10.72
N PRO A 170 7.93 -18.20 -11.31
CA PRO A 170 6.66 -18.24 -10.58
C PRO A 170 6.58 -19.34 -9.52
N ASN A 171 7.28 -20.47 -9.75
CA ASN A 171 7.28 -21.62 -8.85
C ASN A 171 8.39 -21.58 -7.79
N ALA A 172 9.31 -20.60 -7.85
CA ALA A 172 10.35 -20.47 -6.85
C ALA A 172 9.76 -20.07 -5.49
N ALA A 173 10.29 -20.61 -4.40
CA ALA A 173 9.91 -20.24 -3.06
C ALA A 173 10.32 -18.80 -2.74
N THR A 174 9.55 -18.14 -1.91
CA THR A 174 9.82 -16.78 -1.45
C THR A 174 10.37 -16.78 -0.03
N THR A 175 11.11 -15.72 0.33
CA THR A 175 11.68 -15.57 1.67
C THR A 175 10.94 -14.51 2.48
N ARG A 176 11.17 -14.52 3.80
CA ARG A 176 10.63 -13.50 4.70
C ARG A 176 11.13 -12.10 4.32
N ALA A 177 12.44 -11.97 4.01
CA ALA A 177 13.02 -10.70 3.59
C ALA A 177 12.38 -10.13 2.31
N MET A 178 12.02 -10.99 1.35
CA MET A 178 11.29 -10.57 0.14
C MET A 178 9.95 -9.92 0.50
N LEU A 179 9.17 -10.55 1.39
CA LEU A 179 7.89 -9.99 1.79
C LEU A 179 8.05 -8.67 2.57
N TRP A 180 9.02 -8.58 3.50
CA TRP A 180 9.29 -7.31 4.19
C TRP A 180 9.58 -6.18 3.21
N THR A 181 10.43 -6.45 2.22
CA THR A 181 10.80 -5.44 1.21
C THR A 181 9.60 -5.01 0.38
N ILE A 182 8.73 -5.96 0.02
CA ILE A 182 7.52 -5.64 -0.75
C ILE A 182 6.56 -4.80 0.09
N LEU A 183 6.28 -5.19 1.33
CA LEU A 183 5.36 -4.45 2.20
C LEU A 183 5.91 -3.06 2.55
N ALA A 184 7.21 -2.93 2.78
CA ALA A 184 7.85 -1.63 2.99
C ALA A 184 7.71 -0.72 1.75
N ARG A 185 7.89 -1.25 0.54
CA ARG A 185 7.65 -0.52 -0.71
C ARG A 185 6.18 -0.12 -0.88
N MET A 186 5.26 -1.03 -0.59
CA MET A 186 3.83 -0.72 -0.59
C MET A 186 3.48 0.41 0.38
N ASP A 187 4.27 0.55 1.44
CA ASP A 187 4.14 1.60 2.44
C ASP A 187 4.83 2.92 2.05
N GLY A 188 5.53 2.94 0.93
CA GLY A 188 6.34 4.09 0.50
C GLY A 188 7.63 4.27 1.30
N ALA A 189 8.04 3.27 2.09
CA ALA A 189 9.28 3.34 2.83
C ALA A 189 10.50 3.20 1.90
N ASP A 190 11.58 3.93 2.23
CA ASP A 190 12.86 3.73 1.56
C ASP A 190 13.44 2.37 1.96
N THR A 191 13.64 1.50 0.98
CA THR A 191 14.21 0.17 1.17
C THR A 191 15.69 0.10 0.77
N ASN A 192 16.33 1.22 0.45
CA ASN A 192 17.75 1.26 0.20
C ASN A 192 18.53 1.02 1.50
N SER A 193 19.55 0.19 1.44
CA SER A 193 20.42 -0.07 2.59
C SER A 193 21.88 -0.15 2.16
N THR A 194 22.79 0.20 3.06
CA THR A 194 24.23 0.10 2.85
C THR A 194 24.80 -1.26 3.25
N GLY A 195 23.96 -2.14 3.83
CA GLY A 195 24.30 -3.48 4.31
C GLY A 195 23.61 -4.58 3.52
N ALA A 196 22.98 -5.52 4.23
CA ALA A 196 22.13 -6.50 3.58
C ALA A 196 21.00 -5.82 2.82
N TRP A 197 20.68 -6.27 1.61
CA TRP A 197 19.70 -5.65 0.72
C TRP A 197 18.31 -5.46 1.34
N TYR A 198 18.00 -6.24 2.36
CA TYR A 198 16.73 -6.23 3.08
C TYR A 198 16.77 -5.47 4.42
N ALA A 199 17.94 -4.94 4.85
CA ALA A 199 18.11 -4.42 6.20
C ALA A 199 17.11 -3.29 6.53
N ALA A 200 16.95 -2.31 5.65
CA ALA A 200 15.98 -1.23 5.84
C ALA A 200 14.53 -1.75 5.94
N ALA A 201 14.20 -2.74 5.11
CA ALA A 201 12.88 -3.36 5.13
C ALA A 201 12.66 -4.24 6.39
N GLN A 202 13.71 -4.87 6.90
CA GLN A 202 13.70 -5.61 8.16
C GLN A 202 13.39 -4.67 9.34
N ASP A 203 14.11 -3.55 9.43
CA ASP A 203 13.89 -2.53 10.45
C ASP A 203 12.48 -1.96 10.37
N TRP A 204 12.01 -1.68 9.15
CA TRP A 204 10.64 -1.26 8.90
C TRP A 204 9.62 -2.30 9.41
N ALA A 205 9.79 -3.58 9.05
CA ALA A 205 8.86 -4.65 9.42
C ALA A 205 8.77 -4.86 10.94
N VAL A 206 9.91 -4.72 11.65
CA VAL A 206 9.95 -4.78 13.12
C VAL A 206 9.27 -3.57 13.74
N LYS A 207 9.60 -2.37 13.26
CA LYS A 207 9.02 -1.10 13.75
C LYS A 207 7.50 -1.08 13.64
N HIS A 208 6.95 -1.63 12.55
CA HIS A 208 5.52 -1.67 12.27
C HIS A 208 4.82 -2.94 12.79
N GLY A 209 5.51 -3.78 13.57
CA GLY A 209 4.94 -4.99 14.15
C GLY A 209 4.49 -6.05 13.11
N VAL A 210 4.91 -5.90 11.86
CA VAL A 210 4.61 -6.84 10.77
C VAL A 210 5.34 -8.17 10.98
N SER A 211 6.59 -8.10 11.44
CA SER A 211 7.47 -9.25 11.68
C SER A 211 8.36 -9.02 12.90
N ASP A 212 8.95 -10.11 13.39
CA ASP A 212 9.99 -10.10 14.43
C ASP A 212 11.40 -9.82 13.88
N GLY A 213 11.53 -9.69 12.56
CA GLY A 213 12.81 -9.45 11.88
C GLY A 213 13.74 -10.67 11.83
N THR A 214 13.33 -11.86 12.29
CA THR A 214 14.19 -13.04 12.29
C THR A 214 14.09 -13.83 11.00
N SER A 215 15.09 -14.70 10.74
CA SER A 215 15.08 -15.67 9.63
C SER A 215 14.86 -15.05 8.24
N SER A 216 15.62 -14.00 7.91
CA SER A 216 15.51 -13.25 6.65
C SER A 216 15.47 -14.13 5.39
N ASP A 217 16.34 -15.13 5.32
CA ASP A 217 16.44 -16.06 4.19
C ASP A 217 15.52 -17.29 4.33
N GLY A 218 14.81 -17.39 5.46
CA GLY A 218 13.83 -18.45 5.68
C GLY A 218 12.70 -18.38 4.66
N LYS A 219 12.40 -19.52 4.03
CA LYS A 219 11.26 -19.65 3.13
C LYS A 219 9.98 -19.39 3.91
N ILE A 220 9.11 -18.54 3.36
CA ILE A 220 7.88 -18.17 4.04
C ILE A 220 6.77 -19.16 3.72
N THR A 221 6.04 -19.60 4.74
CA THR A 221 4.86 -20.44 4.54
C THR A 221 3.65 -19.56 4.20
N ARG A 222 2.60 -20.19 3.63
CA ARG A 222 1.37 -19.49 3.25
C ARG A 222 0.69 -18.86 4.47
N GLU A 223 0.65 -19.53 5.62
CA GLU A 223 0.09 -18.97 6.85
C GLU A 223 0.95 -17.82 7.42
N GLN A 224 2.28 -17.89 7.28
CA GLN A 224 3.17 -16.78 7.69
C GLN A 224 2.97 -15.56 6.79
N LEU A 225 2.85 -15.76 5.48
CA LEU A 225 2.57 -14.70 4.53
C LEU A 225 1.23 -14.03 4.86
N ALA A 226 0.16 -14.82 5.07
CA ALA A 226 -1.15 -14.30 5.47
C ALA A 226 -1.09 -13.55 6.82
N THR A 227 -0.28 -14.05 7.77
CA THR A 227 -0.10 -13.40 9.09
C THR A 227 0.58 -12.04 8.97
N MET A 228 1.61 -11.91 8.13
CA MET A 228 2.29 -10.63 7.91
C MET A 228 1.40 -9.64 7.17
N LEU A 229 0.64 -10.08 6.15
CA LEU A 229 -0.37 -9.24 5.48
C LEU A 229 -1.46 -8.78 6.44
N TYR A 230 -1.94 -9.67 7.31
CA TYR A 230 -2.95 -9.33 8.32
C TYR A 230 -2.46 -8.26 9.30
N ARG A 231 -1.23 -8.42 9.83
CA ARG A 231 -0.62 -7.43 10.73
C ARG A 231 -0.44 -6.08 10.05
N TYR A 232 0.02 -6.10 8.81
CA TYR A 232 0.15 -4.91 7.98
C TYR A 232 -1.21 -4.22 7.74
N ALA A 233 -2.26 -5.00 7.42
CA ALA A 233 -3.62 -4.50 7.25
C ALA A 233 -4.18 -3.92 8.55
N LYS A 234 -3.93 -4.60 9.69
CA LYS A 234 -4.43 -4.20 11.02
C LYS A 234 -3.85 -2.86 11.46
N GLU A 235 -2.54 -2.67 11.27
CA GLU A 235 -1.88 -1.39 11.55
C GLU A 235 -2.49 -0.22 10.77
N ARG A 236 -3.07 -0.51 9.59
CA ARG A 236 -3.72 0.49 8.72
C ARG A 236 -5.22 0.61 8.89
N GLY A 237 -5.79 -0.07 9.87
CA GLY A 237 -7.24 -0.07 10.09
C GLY A 237 -8.05 -0.70 8.95
N MET A 238 -7.41 -1.54 8.11
CA MET A 238 -8.05 -2.17 6.96
C MET A 238 -8.68 -3.54 7.27
N VAL A 239 -8.52 -4.04 8.48
CA VAL A 239 -9.11 -5.31 8.92
C VAL A 239 -10.57 -5.08 9.30
N ARG A 240 -11.48 -5.60 8.50
CA ARG A 240 -12.93 -5.54 8.77
C ARG A 240 -13.34 -6.71 9.66
N ALA A 241 -14.20 -6.46 10.63
CA ALA A 241 -14.69 -7.47 11.55
C ALA A 241 -15.57 -8.54 10.89
N ASP A 242 -16.22 -8.19 9.77
CA ASP A 242 -17.07 -9.08 8.99
C ASP A 242 -16.30 -10.00 8.02
N ALA A 243 -15.03 -9.74 7.78
CA ALA A 243 -14.16 -10.54 6.93
C ALA A 243 -13.54 -11.71 7.72
N GLN A 244 -14.36 -12.60 8.27
CA GLN A 244 -13.91 -13.77 9.05
C GLN A 244 -14.55 -15.05 8.51
N ALA A 245 -13.79 -15.83 7.76
CA ALA A 245 -14.25 -17.08 7.19
C ALA A 245 -14.18 -18.25 8.19
N ASP A 246 -14.99 -19.27 7.95
CA ASP A 246 -14.88 -20.56 8.62
C ASP A 246 -13.85 -21.43 7.89
N LEU A 247 -12.72 -21.72 8.54
CA LEU A 247 -11.67 -22.55 7.96
C LEU A 247 -12.03 -24.04 7.91
N SER A 248 -13.06 -24.49 8.62
CA SER A 248 -13.51 -25.90 8.58
C SER A 248 -14.07 -26.32 7.21
N THR A 249 -14.35 -25.36 6.34
CA THR A 249 -14.73 -25.59 4.95
C THR A 249 -13.60 -26.15 4.09
N PHE A 250 -12.36 -26.04 4.57
CA PHE A 250 -11.16 -26.58 3.90
C PHE A 250 -10.73 -27.88 4.57
N ALA A 251 -10.34 -28.87 3.77
CA ALA A 251 -9.97 -30.20 4.26
C ALA A 251 -8.79 -30.19 5.26
N ASP A 252 -7.94 -29.16 5.20
CA ASP A 252 -6.79 -28.96 6.06
C ASP A 252 -6.89 -27.70 6.94
N GLY A 253 -8.10 -27.15 7.12
CA GLY A 253 -8.30 -25.94 7.94
C GLY A 253 -7.83 -26.11 9.39
N ALA A 254 -7.94 -27.31 9.94
CA ALA A 254 -7.45 -27.65 11.29
C ALA A 254 -5.92 -27.70 11.39
N ALA A 255 -5.19 -27.73 10.28
CA ALA A 255 -3.72 -27.71 10.24
C ALA A 255 -3.13 -26.30 10.34
N VAL A 256 -3.96 -25.25 10.33
CA VAL A 256 -3.51 -23.87 10.54
C VAL A 256 -2.97 -23.73 11.96
N SER A 257 -1.74 -23.20 12.07
CA SER A 257 -1.09 -22.99 13.37
C SER A 257 -1.89 -22.02 14.24
N PRO A 258 -1.94 -22.19 15.57
CA PRO A 258 -2.74 -21.34 16.46
C PRO A 258 -2.48 -19.85 16.32
N TYR A 259 -1.23 -19.43 16.07
CA TYR A 259 -0.87 -18.03 15.88
C TYR A 259 -1.42 -17.42 14.57
N ALA A 260 -1.72 -18.25 13.59
CA ALA A 260 -2.12 -17.83 12.24
C ALA A 260 -3.64 -17.92 12.00
N VAL A 261 -4.41 -18.51 12.93
CA VAL A 261 -5.85 -18.76 12.75
C VAL A 261 -6.61 -17.48 12.43
N GLU A 262 -6.40 -16.40 13.21
CA GLU A 262 -7.09 -15.13 13.01
C GLU A 262 -6.75 -14.53 11.64
N ALA A 263 -5.47 -14.53 11.30
CA ALA A 263 -4.98 -14.02 10.02
C ALA A 263 -5.50 -14.82 8.83
N MET A 264 -5.53 -16.15 8.93
CA MET A 264 -6.04 -17.02 7.88
C MET A 264 -7.56 -16.86 7.70
N ARG A 265 -8.33 -16.77 8.78
CA ARG A 265 -9.76 -16.49 8.71
C ARG A 265 -10.05 -15.17 8.00
N TRP A 266 -9.30 -14.12 8.34
CA TRP A 266 -9.39 -12.85 7.66
C TRP A 266 -8.97 -12.96 6.19
N ALA A 267 -7.83 -13.58 5.90
CA ALA A 267 -7.31 -13.67 4.55
C ALA A 267 -8.25 -14.44 3.60
N VAL A 268 -8.92 -15.47 4.12
CA VAL A 268 -9.95 -16.22 3.38
C VAL A 268 -11.23 -15.38 3.24
N GLY A 269 -11.72 -14.79 4.32
CA GLY A 269 -12.92 -13.95 4.30
C GLY A 269 -12.80 -12.71 3.42
N ALA A 270 -11.61 -12.16 3.33
CA ALA A 270 -11.27 -11.04 2.46
C ALA A 270 -10.93 -11.46 1.00
N GLY A 271 -10.99 -12.75 0.67
CA GLY A 271 -10.69 -13.26 -0.67
C GLY A 271 -9.21 -13.20 -1.06
N ILE A 272 -8.29 -12.95 -0.11
CA ILE A 272 -6.84 -12.95 -0.36
C ILE A 272 -6.33 -14.37 -0.56
N VAL A 273 -6.85 -15.32 0.22
CA VAL A 273 -6.56 -16.76 0.15
C VAL A 273 -7.81 -17.54 -0.20
N ASN A 274 -7.84 -18.14 -1.38
CA ASN A 274 -8.98 -18.94 -1.83
C ASN A 274 -8.77 -20.46 -1.67
N GLY A 275 -7.57 -20.87 -1.28
CA GLY A 275 -7.19 -22.28 -1.27
C GLY A 275 -6.86 -22.83 -2.66
N MET A 276 -6.52 -24.10 -2.73
CA MET A 276 -6.29 -24.87 -3.95
C MET A 276 -6.81 -26.28 -3.71
N ASP A 277 -7.64 -26.80 -4.59
CA ASP A 277 -8.24 -28.14 -4.49
C ASP A 277 -8.91 -28.41 -3.12
N GLY A 278 -9.60 -27.42 -2.58
CA GLY A 278 -10.26 -27.49 -1.28
C GLY A 278 -9.32 -27.49 -0.07
N LYS A 279 -8.07 -27.07 -0.23
CA LYS A 279 -7.04 -27.01 0.82
C LYS A 279 -6.42 -25.62 0.90
N LEU A 280 -6.07 -25.19 2.10
CA LEU A 280 -5.34 -23.96 2.38
C LEU A 280 -3.83 -24.14 2.21
N ASN A 281 -3.33 -25.34 2.46
CA ASN A 281 -1.90 -25.68 2.54
C ASN A 281 -1.12 -24.68 3.42
N PRO A 282 -1.50 -24.49 4.69
CA PRO A 282 -1.04 -23.36 5.50
C PRO A 282 0.47 -23.38 5.74
N GLN A 283 1.05 -24.57 5.91
CA GLN A 283 2.47 -24.75 6.19
C GLN A 283 3.31 -24.99 4.92
N GLY A 284 2.66 -25.05 3.75
CA GLY A 284 3.38 -25.10 2.47
C GLY A 284 4.13 -23.81 2.20
N GLU A 285 5.31 -23.91 1.61
CA GLU A 285 6.10 -22.75 1.17
C GLU A 285 5.32 -21.95 0.13
N ALA A 286 5.26 -20.64 0.30
CA ALA A 286 4.62 -19.76 -0.67
C ALA A 286 5.54 -19.55 -1.87
N THR A 287 5.03 -19.82 -3.06
CA THR A 287 5.74 -19.53 -4.31
C THR A 287 5.63 -18.05 -4.67
N ARG A 288 6.48 -17.60 -5.60
CA ARG A 288 6.44 -16.22 -6.11
C ARG A 288 5.11 -15.89 -6.78
N ALA A 289 4.52 -16.82 -7.53
CA ALA A 289 3.19 -16.65 -8.12
C ALA A 289 2.10 -16.51 -7.04
N GLN A 290 2.15 -17.33 -5.99
CA GLN A 290 1.20 -17.24 -4.88
C GLN A 290 1.36 -15.93 -4.10
N MET A 291 2.59 -15.50 -3.83
CA MET A 291 2.87 -14.22 -3.19
C MET A 291 2.32 -13.06 -4.05
N ALA A 292 2.60 -13.04 -5.35
CA ALA A 292 2.09 -12.01 -6.27
C ALA A 292 0.56 -11.95 -6.25
N THR A 293 -0.11 -13.12 -6.28
CA THR A 293 -1.58 -13.20 -6.27
C THR A 293 -2.16 -12.70 -4.95
N MET A 294 -1.58 -13.08 -3.81
CA MET A 294 -2.05 -12.60 -2.50
C MET A 294 -1.83 -11.09 -2.35
N LEU A 295 -0.71 -10.55 -2.84
CA LEU A 295 -0.43 -9.12 -2.84
C LEU A 295 -1.40 -8.34 -3.72
N MET A 296 -1.67 -8.81 -4.94
CA MET A 296 -2.65 -8.19 -5.84
C MET A 296 -4.04 -8.15 -5.21
N ARG A 297 -4.50 -9.27 -4.64
CA ARG A 297 -5.81 -9.36 -3.97
C ARG A 297 -5.88 -8.45 -2.75
N TYR A 298 -4.82 -8.43 -1.93
CA TYR A 298 -4.72 -7.52 -0.80
C TYR A 298 -4.82 -6.05 -1.26
N ALA A 299 -4.10 -5.69 -2.30
CA ALA A 299 -4.12 -4.33 -2.82
C ALA A 299 -5.50 -3.89 -3.32
N LYS A 300 -6.28 -4.83 -3.91
CA LYS A 300 -7.67 -4.59 -4.33
C LYS A 300 -8.64 -4.34 -3.15
N LEU A 301 -8.32 -4.81 -1.94
CA LEU A 301 -9.12 -4.48 -0.74
C LEU A 301 -8.88 -3.05 -0.26
N ALA A 302 -7.72 -2.50 -0.59
CA ALA A 302 -7.27 -1.18 -0.16
C ALA A 302 -7.72 -0.06 -1.11
N ALA A 303 -8.27 -0.42 -2.25
CA ALA A 303 -8.83 0.49 -3.27
C ALA A 303 -10.31 0.72 -3.02
#